data_40cb386e653646be3b9f08742b4594a3
#
_entry.id   40cb386e653646be3b9f08742b4594a3
#
_cell.length_a   1.000
_cell.length_b   1.000
_cell.length_c   1.000
_cell.angle_alpha   90.00
_cell.angle_beta   90.00
_cell.angle_gamma   90.00
#
_symmetry.space_group_name_H-M   'P 1'
#
loop_
_entity.id
_entity.type
_entity.pdbx_description
1 polymer ?
#
loop_
_entity_poly.entity_id
_entity_poly.type
_entity_poly.pdbx_seq_one_letter_code
_entity_poly.pdbx_strand_id
1 'polypeptide(L)'
;SETKGMWRTREVSHQRKSFLMGDGAGDQRPSSAVLTKVMDLGEDMVEVTEMHPVIEVLRKANGVYNGFDLTLLRTMYQELTGNAYLHPVFDEAIGVPTELWPMPSQWVTVIPSRESFIEGYVYGSPDQEQLRFERDEVIHFRRPNPNNMYYGLGKVEAAYGAVKANQAVHEMDLAVFENH
;
A
#
# COMPACT_ATOMS: atom_id res chain seq x y z
N SER A 1 9.39 19.59 -27.72
CA SER A 1 10.04 20.39 -26.68
C SER A 1 9.04 21.12 -25.80
N GLU A 2 8.10 20.45 -25.13
CA GLU A 2 7.12 21.11 -24.23
C GLU A 2 6.54 20.15 -23.18
N THR A 3 7.37 19.40 -22.50
CA THR A 3 6.90 18.59 -21.38
C THR A 3 7.59 18.91 -20.04
N LYS A 4 8.22 20.10 -19.96
CA LYS A 4 8.99 20.53 -18.77
C LYS A 4 8.21 21.43 -17.79
N GLY A 5 6.87 21.40 -17.78
CA GLY A 5 6.05 22.33 -17.01
C GLY A 5 5.25 21.79 -15.85
N MET A 6 5.29 20.48 -15.54
CA MET A 6 4.21 19.86 -14.78
C MET A 6 4.43 19.63 -13.27
N TRP A 7 5.61 19.95 -12.71
CA TRP A 7 5.85 19.75 -11.29
C TRP A 7 6.56 20.98 -10.68
N ARG A 8 5.82 22.03 -10.40
CA ARG A 8 6.29 23.09 -9.48
C ARG A 8 5.51 22.99 -8.18
N THR A 9 6.08 22.30 -7.20
CA THR A 9 5.74 22.55 -5.80
C THR A 9 6.20 23.97 -5.47
N ARG A 10 5.28 24.91 -5.33
CA ARG A 10 5.60 26.22 -4.75
C ARG A 10 6.03 26.00 -3.30
N GLU A 11 7.24 26.43 -2.95
CA GLU A 11 7.67 26.48 -1.55
C GLU A 11 6.68 27.34 -0.75
N VAL A 12 6.08 26.72 0.24
CA VAL A 12 5.20 27.41 1.20
C VAL A 12 6.05 28.38 2.00
N SER A 13 5.71 29.68 1.98
CA SER A 13 6.44 30.69 2.76
C SER A 13 6.45 30.33 4.25
N HIS A 14 7.50 30.70 4.98
CA HIS A 14 7.66 30.39 6.41
C HIS A 14 6.45 30.84 7.26
N GLN A 15 5.80 31.95 6.91
CA GLN A 15 4.59 32.46 7.57
C GLN A 15 3.36 31.54 7.37
N ARG A 16 3.25 30.85 6.22
CA ARG A 16 2.16 29.90 5.97
C ARG A 16 2.36 28.57 6.71
N LYS A 17 3.62 28.14 6.90
CA LYS A 17 3.95 26.94 7.67
C LYS A 17 3.62 27.11 9.16
N SER A 18 3.91 28.27 9.75
CA SER A 18 3.57 28.54 11.17
C SER A 18 2.07 28.58 11.41
N PHE A 19 1.29 29.11 10.45
CA PHE A 19 -0.17 29.13 10.52
C PHE A 19 -0.79 27.73 10.44
N LEU A 20 -0.23 26.84 9.61
CA LEU A 20 -0.72 25.48 9.44
C LEU A 20 -0.29 24.53 10.58
N MET A 21 0.83 24.81 11.23
CA MET A 21 1.37 23.99 12.32
C MET A 21 0.93 24.42 13.73
N GLY A 22 0.19 25.53 13.88
CA GLY A 22 -0.38 26.01 15.13
C GLY A 22 0.64 25.97 16.28
N ASP A 23 1.25 27.12 16.63
CA ASP A 23 2.02 27.21 17.86
C ASP A 23 1.11 26.86 19.03
N GLY A 24 1.45 25.77 19.70
CA GLY A 24 0.69 25.11 20.72
C GLY A 24 0.00 26.01 21.72
N ALA A 25 -1.22 25.74 21.93
CA ALA A 25 -1.87 25.62 23.24
C ALA A 25 -3.39 25.52 23.07
N GLY A 26 -3.98 24.49 23.61
CA GLY A 26 -5.39 24.45 23.95
C GLY A 26 -6.29 23.80 22.89
N ASP A 27 -6.95 22.76 23.34
CA ASP A 27 -8.04 22.01 22.72
C ASP A 27 -9.23 22.94 22.31
N GLN A 28 -9.04 23.75 21.27
CA GLN A 28 -10.12 24.48 20.62
C GLN A 28 -10.19 24.04 19.16
N ARG A 29 -11.30 23.37 18.83
CA ARG A 29 -11.65 23.09 17.44
C ARG A 29 -11.59 24.40 16.63
N PRO A 30 -10.87 24.42 15.50
CA PRO A 30 -10.74 25.63 14.69
C PRO A 30 -12.14 26.10 14.28
N SER A 31 -12.40 27.41 14.36
CA SER A 31 -13.68 27.99 13.93
C SER A 31 -13.90 27.69 12.43
N SER A 32 -15.17 27.67 12.02
CA SER A 32 -15.53 27.42 10.59
C SER A 32 -14.81 28.41 9.66
N ALA A 33 -14.56 29.64 10.07
CA ALA A 33 -13.82 30.63 9.29
C ALA A 33 -12.34 30.26 9.11
N VAL A 34 -11.71 29.61 10.11
CA VAL A 34 -10.34 29.12 10.00
C VAL A 34 -10.26 27.92 9.10
N LEU A 35 -11.25 27.00 9.17
CA LEU A 35 -11.34 25.85 8.28
C LEU A 35 -11.54 26.27 6.82
N THR A 36 -12.44 27.23 6.55
CA THR A 36 -12.66 27.79 5.21
C THR A 36 -11.39 28.44 4.67
N LYS A 37 -10.66 29.20 5.52
CA LYS A 37 -9.40 29.83 5.10
C LYS A 37 -8.27 28.85 4.88
N VAL A 38 -8.23 27.74 5.60
CA VAL A 38 -7.28 26.63 5.36
C VAL A 38 -7.63 25.87 4.08
N MET A 39 -8.92 25.68 3.77
CA MET A 39 -9.37 25.11 2.52
C MET A 39 -9.04 26.01 1.33
N ASP A 40 -9.32 27.32 1.43
CA ASP A 40 -8.93 28.33 0.42
C ASP A 40 -7.40 28.37 0.17
N LEU A 41 -6.61 28.29 1.24
CA LEU A 41 -5.15 28.20 1.13
C LEU A 41 -4.68 26.88 0.52
N GLY A 42 -5.47 25.82 0.67
CA GLY A 42 -5.23 24.52 0.05
C GLY A 42 -5.48 24.52 -1.46
N GLU A 43 -6.54 25.22 -1.90
CA GLU A 43 -6.85 25.35 -3.31
C GLU A 43 -5.76 26.13 -4.08
N ASP A 44 -5.19 27.18 -3.47
CA ASP A 44 -4.08 27.95 -4.06
C ASP A 44 -2.73 27.17 -4.10
N MET A 45 -2.63 26.04 -3.40
CA MET A 45 -1.38 25.31 -3.24
C MET A 45 -1.30 23.99 -4.02
N VAL A 46 -2.42 23.50 -4.51
CA VAL A 46 -2.49 22.23 -5.24
C VAL A 46 -3.11 22.49 -6.62
N GLU A 47 -2.30 22.41 -7.65
CA GLU A 47 -2.80 22.32 -9.01
C GLU A 47 -3.47 20.95 -9.17
N VAL A 48 -4.80 20.93 -9.17
CA VAL A 48 -5.56 19.70 -9.37
C VAL A 48 -5.50 19.35 -10.86
N THR A 49 -4.64 18.42 -11.19
CA THR A 49 -4.53 17.90 -12.56
C THR A 49 -5.53 16.76 -12.73
N GLU A 50 -6.65 17.01 -13.37
CA GLU A 50 -7.68 15.98 -13.63
C GLU A 50 -7.27 14.96 -14.70
N MET A 51 -6.24 15.25 -15.50
CA MET A 51 -5.84 14.47 -16.67
C MET A 51 -4.39 13.97 -16.59
N HIS A 52 -3.98 13.43 -15.45
CA HIS A 52 -2.68 12.77 -15.36
C HIS A 52 -2.82 11.27 -15.67
N PRO A 53 -1.97 10.66 -16.52
CA PRO A 53 -2.05 9.23 -16.86
C PRO A 53 -2.13 8.30 -15.64
N VAL A 54 -1.41 8.61 -14.57
CA VAL A 54 -1.45 7.85 -13.31
C VAL A 54 -2.84 7.85 -12.68
N ILE A 55 -3.60 8.94 -12.80
CA ILE A 55 -4.98 9.03 -12.26
C ILE A 55 -5.89 8.08 -13.05
N GLU A 56 -5.71 8.00 -14.36
CA GLU A 56 -6.47 7.08 -15.19
C GLU A 56 -6.19 5.61 -14.83
N VAL A 57 -4.91 5.26 -14.64
CA VAL A 57 -4.52 3.91 -14.21
C VAL A 57 -5.05 3.60 -12.81
N LEU A 58 -5.08 4.56 -11.89
CA LEU A 58 -5.69 4.38 -10.58
C LEU A 58 -7.23 4.27 -10.63
N ARG A 59 -7.87 4.82 -11.65
CA ARG A 59 -9.33 4.71 -11.86
C ARG A 59 -9.71 3.42 -12.57
N LYS A 60 -8.94 3.04 -13.61
CA LYS A 60 -9.12 1.82 -14.39
C LYS A 60 -7.80 1.08 -14.44
N ALA A 61 -7.60 0.18 -13.47
CA ALA A 61 -6.32 -0.46 -13.24
C ALA A 61 -5.82 -1.30 -14.43
N ASN A 62 -6.73 -2.01 -15.10
CA ASN A 62 -6.45 -2.82 -16.28
C ASN A 62 -7.77 -3.20 -16.99
N GLY A 63 -7.70 -4.13 -17.95
CA GLY A 63 -8.86 -4.61 -18.70
C GLY A 63 -9.88 -5.42 -17.88
N VAL A 64 -9.50 -5.87 -16.67
CA VAL A 64 -10.31 -6.75 -15.80
C VAL A 64 -10.77 -6.01 -14.55
N TYR A 65 -9.88 -5.25 -13.91
CA TYR A 65 -10.11 -4.60 -12.62
C TYR A 65 -10.22 -3.08 -12.77
N ASN A 66 -11.20 -2.49 -12.10
CA ASN A 66 -11.23 -1.05 -11.86
C ASN A 66 -10.38 -0.67 -10.63
N GLY A 67 -10.19 0.61 -10.38
CA GLY A 67 -9.36 1.08 -9.26
C GLY A 67 -9.90 0.71 -7.88
N PHE A 68 -11.22 0.56 -7.73
CA PHE A 68 -11.84 0.11 -6.49
C PHE A 68 -11.53 -1.36 -6.23
N ASP A 69 -11.72 -2.23 -7.22
CA ASP A 69 -11.43 -3.67 -7.13
C ASP A 69 -9.96 -3.91 -6.84
N LEU A 70 -9.05 -3.18 -7.53
CA LEU A 70 -7.62 -3.26 -7.26
C LEU A 70 -7.29 -2.88 -5.83
N THR A 71 -7.88 -1.78 -5.33
CA THR A 71 -7.66 -1.32 -3.95
C THR A 71 -8.19 -2.33 -2.94
N LEU A 72 -9.34 -2.92 -3.20
CA LEU A 72 -9.94 -3.95 -2.36
C LEU A 72 -9.05 -5.20 -2.30
N LEU A 73 -8.64 -5.74 -3.46
CA LEU A 73 -7.73 -6.89 -3.54
C LEU A 73 -6.40 -6.62 -2.84
N ARG A 74 -5.78 -5.48 -3.10
CA ARG A 74 -4.55 -5.07 -2.42
C ARG A 74 -4.73 -5.07 -0.90
N THR A 75 -5.84 -4.49 -0.43
CA THR A 75 -6.13 -4.44 1.01
C THR A 75 -6.36 -5.83 1.59
N MET A 76 -7.13 -6.68 0.91
CA MET A 76 -7.37 -8.06 1.33
C MET A 76 -6.06 -8.86 1.45
N TYR A 77 -5.18 -8.81 0.44
CA TYR A 77 -3.88 -9.47 0.52
C TYR A 77 -3.04 -8.94 1.68
N GLN A 78 -2.99 -7.62 1.84
CA GLN A 78 -2.23 -6.99 2.91
C GLN A 78 -2.76 -7.33 4.32
N GLU A 79 -4.07 -7.48 4.47
CA GLU A 79 -4.68 -7.89 5.74
C GLU A 79 -4.45 -9.39 6.05
N LEU A 80 -4.55 -10.24 5.04
CA LEU A 80 -4.39 -11.69 5.19
C LEU A 80 -2.92 -12.09 5.39
N THR A 81 -2.04 -11.64 4.50
CA THR A 81 -0.64 -12.10 4.44
C THR A 81 0.38 -11.08 4.93
N GLY A 82 -0.05 -9.85 5.25
CA GLY A 82 0.85 -8.75 5.56
C GLY A 82 1.50 -8.10 4.34
N ASN A 83 1.30 -8.65 3.13
CA ASN A 83 1.94 -8.22 1.90
C ASN A 83 0.91 -8.10 0.78
N ALA A 84 1.09 -7.10 -0.09
CA ALA A 84 0.38 -7.02 -1.35
C ALA A 84 1.35 -6.57 -2.44
N TYR A 85 1.20 -7.12 -3.62
CA TYR A 85 2.10 -6.86 -4.75
C TYR A 85 1.29 -6.43 -5.96
N LEU A 86 1.75 -5.38 -6.63
CA LEU A 86 1.20 -4.92 -7.91
C LEU A 86 2.33 -4.88 -8.93
N HIS A 87 2.05 -5.38 -10.13
CA HIS A 87 2.96 -5.27 -11.27
C HIS A 87 2.47 -4.15 -12.19
N PRO A 88 3.19 -3.03 -12.31
CA PRO A 88 2.90 -1.98 -13.28
C PRO A 88 3.40 -2.39 -14.66
N VAL A 89 2.55 -2.24 -15.67
CA VAL A 89 2.93 -2.34 -17.08
C VAL A 89 3.14 -0.94 -17.62
N PHE A 90 4.32 -0.68 -18.17
CA PHE A 90 4.70 0.64 -18.68
C PHE A 90 4.58 0.70 -20.20
N ASP A 91 4.17 1.86 -20.71
CA ASP A 91 4.35 2.19 -22.11
C ASP A 91 5.82 2.57 -22.36
N GLU A 92 6.51 1.84 -23.24
CA GLU A 92 7.93 2.05 -23.53
C GLU A 92 8.22 3.43 -24.15
N ALA A 93 7.24 4.03 -24.84
CA ALA A 93 7.44 5.32 -25.52
C ALA A 93 7.43 6.52 -24.58
N ILE A 94 6.61 6.45 -23.52
CA ILE A 94 6.37 7.58 -22.59
C ILE A 94 6.82 7.29 -21.17
N GLY A 95 7.18 6.05 -20.84
CA GLY A 95 7.67 5.65 -19.51
C GLY A 95 6.62 5.81 -18.40
N VAL A 96 5.33 5.81 -18.74
CA VAL A 96 4.23 5.95 -17.79
C VAL A 96 3.51 4.61 -17.64
N PRO A 97 3.11 4.22 -16.42
CA PRO A 97 2.34 2.99 -16.25
C PRO A 97 0.97 3.13 -16.92
N THR A 98 0.60 2.15 -17.72
CA THR A 98 -0.70 2.04 -18.41
C THR A 98 -1.62 1.06 -17.74
N GLU A 99 -1.08 0.06 -17.06
CA GLU A 99 -1.86 -0.94 -16.35
C GLU A 99 -1.22 -1.29 -14.99
N LEU A 100 -2.06 -1.73 -14.04
CA LEU A 100 -1.64 -2.28 -12.75
C LEU A 100 -2.28 -3.64 -12.55
N TRP A 101 -1.46 -4.67 -12.38
CA TRP A 101 -1.91 -6.04 -12.17
C TRP A 101 -1.66 -6.49 -10.73
N PRO A 102 -2.70 -6.92 -10.00
CA PRO A 102 -2.52 -7.49 -8.67
C PRO A 102 -1.89 -8.87 -8.77
N MET A 103 -0.85 -9.12 -7.98
CA MET A 103 -0.19 -10.41 -7.89
C MET A 103 -0.62 -11.09 -6.58
N PRO A 104 -1.18 -12.32 -6.64
CA PRO A 104 -1.50 -13.11 -5.45
C PRO A 104 -0.29 -13.27 -4.53
N SER A 105 -0.39 -12.78 -3.30
CA SER A 105 0.74 -12.68 -2.37
C SER A 105 1.36 -14.03 -2.01
N GLN A 106 0.56 -15.11 -2.05
CA GLN A 106 1.03 -16.47 -1.77
C GLN A 106 1.95 -17.04 -2.87
N TRP A 107 1.96 -16.43 -4.06
CA TRP A 107 2.79 -16.87 -5.19
C TRP A 107 3.99 -15.96 -5.42
N VAL A 108 4.19 -14.96 -4.58
CA VAL A 108 5.32 -14.04 -4.69
C VAL A 108 6.38 -14.37 -3.64
N THR A 109 7.58 -14.66 -4.09
CA THR A 109 8.74 -14.85 -3.25
C THR A 109 9.71 -13.69 -3.44
N VAL A 110 10.14 -13.09 -2.32
CA VAL A 110 11.12 -12.00 -2.33
C VAL A 110 12.53 -12.58 -2.42
N ILE A 111 13.36 -12.05 -3.32
CA ILE A 111 14.78 -12.39 -3.42
C ILE A 111 15.57 -11.35 -2.62
N PRO A 112 16.17 -11.73 -1.48
CA PRO A 112 16.95 -10.81 -0.67
C PRO A 112 18.32 -10.51 -1.33
N SER A 113 18.81 -9.29 -1.11
CA SER A 113 20.15 -8.88 -1.53
C SER A 113 20.90 -8.22 -0.38
N ARG A 114 22.21 -8.41 -0.36
CA ARG A 114 23.07 -7.73 0.62
C ARG A 114 23.36 -6.27 0.26
N GLU A 115 23.29 -5.94 -1.03
CA GLU A 115 23.62 -4.61 -1.54
C GLU A 115 22.38 -3.71 -1.61
N SER A 116 21.26 -4.22 -2.15
CA SER A 116 20.03 -3.44 -2.43
C SER A 116 18.86 -3.78 -1.51
N PHE A 117 19.06 -4.62 -0.49
CA PHE A 117 18.05 -5.17 0.41
C PHE A 117 17.11 -6.18 -0.28
N ILE A 118 16.51 -5.82 -1.40
CA ILE A 118 15.70 -6.69 -2.27
C ILE A 118 16.32 -6.61 -3.67
N GLU A 119 16.68 -7.75 -4.24
CA GLU A 119 17.16 -7.89 -5.62
C GLU A 119 15.99 -7.93 -6.60
N GLY A 120 14.94 -8.67 -6.25
CA GLY A 120 13.78 -8.84 -7.10
C GLY A 120 12.74 -9.76 -6.47
N TYR A 121 11.84 -10.23 -7.31
CA TYR A 121 10.72 -11.09 -6.92
C TYR A 121 10.60 -12.26 -7.87
N VAL A 122 10.17 -13.40 -7.37
CA VAL A 122 9.78 -14.56 -8.16
C VAL A 122 8.28 -14.77 -7.99
N TYR A 123 7.56 -14.85 -9.09
CA TYR A 123 6.13 -15.11 -9.15
C TYR A 123 5.86 -16.46 -9.80
N GLY A 124 5.10 -17.29 -9.13
CA GLY A 124 4.67 -18.58 -9.64
C GLY A 124 4.49 -19.60 -8.53
N SER A 125 3.69 -20.63 -8.81
CA SER A 125 3.58 -21.81 -7.96
C SER A 125 4.82 -22.69 -8.13
N PRO A 126 5.23 -23.49 -7.12
CA PRO A 126 6.36 -24.41 -7.23
C PRO A 126 6.27 -25.39 -8.40
N ASP A 127 5.04 -25.70 -8.84
CA ASP A 127 4.76 -26.66 -9.91
C ASP A 127 4.58 -26.02 -11.29
N GLN A 128 4.73 -24.71 -11.40
CA GLN A 128 4.54 -23.96 -12.65
C GLN A 128 5.80 -23.19 -13.01
N GLU A 129 5.86 -22.71 -14.25
CA GLU A 129 6.92 -21.83 -14.70
C GLU A 129 6.96 -20.57 -13.84
N GLN A 130 8.12 -20.28 -13.25
CA GLN A 130 8.34 -19.14 -12.38
C GLN A 130 8.83 -17.95 -13.20
N LEU A 131 8.16 -16.82 -13.05
CA LEU A 131 8.55 -15.56 -13.65
C LEU A 131 9.38 -14.75 -12.65
N ARG A 132 10.52 -14.24 -13.08
CA ARG A 132 11.37 -13.36 -12.28
C ARG A 132 11.08 -11.93 -12.67
N PHE A 133 10.92 -11.09 -11.67
CA PHE A 133 10.74 -9.65 -11.78
C PHE A 133 11.88 -8.93 -11.06
N GLU A 134 12.34 -7.84 -11.64
CA GLU A 134 13.27 -6.94 -11.00
C GLU A 134 12.57 -6.12 -9.90
N ARG A 135 13.36 -5.50 -9.05
CA ARG A 135 12.85 -4.71 -7.92
C ARG A 135 11.87 -3.62 -8.35
N ASP A 136 12.17 -2.94 -9.46
CA ASP A 136 11.42 -1.78 -9.93
C ASP A 136 10.15 -2.17 -10.73
N GLU A 137 10.03 -3.44 -11.09
CA GLU A 137 8.87 -4.01 -11.79
C GLU A 137 7.73 -4.42 -10.84
N VAL A 138 7.93 -4.34 -9.52
CA VAL A 138 6.93 -4.73 -8.54
C VAL A 138 6.76 -3.66 -7.46
N ILE A 139 5.54 -3.19 -7.26
CA ILE A 139 5.17 -2.33 -6.15
C ILE A 139 4.79 -3.23 -4.97
N HIS A 140 5.63 -3.26 -3.94
CA HIS A 140 5.42 -4.08 -2.74
C HIS A 140 4.86 -3.26 -1.58
N PHE A 141 3.62 -3.50 -1.21
CA PHE A 141 2.98 -2.95 -0.02
C PHE A 141 3.17 -3.91 1.15
N ARG A 142 3.95 -3.52 2.13
CA ARG A 142 4.33 -4.37 3.25
C ARG A 142 3.88 -3.76 4.57
N ARG A 143 3.27 -4.57 5.44
CA ARG A 143 3.00 -4.17 6.82
C ARG A 143 4.27 -4.29 7.67
N PRO A 144 4.40 -3.48 8.73
CA PRO A 144 5.50 -3.67 9.67
C PRO A 144 5.51 -5.09 10.26
N ASN A 145 6.69 -5.71 10.28
CA ASN A 145 6.91 -7.02 10.88
C ASN A 145 8.25 -7.00 11.65
N PRO A 146 8.23 -7.06 12.98
CA PRO A 146 9.44 -7.02 13.78
C PRO A 146 10.31 -8.28 13.62
N ASN A 147 9.73 -9.38 13.16
CA ASN A 147 10.42 -10.67 13.04
C ASN A 147 11.00 -10.92 11.65
N ASN A 148 10.53 -10.19 10.62
CA ASN A 148 10.96 -10.38 9.25
C ASN A 148 11.01 -9.05 8.50
N MET A 149 12.17 -8.71 7.99
CA MET A 149 12.38 -7.45 7.27
C MET A 149 11.90 -7.50 5.81
N TYR A 150 11.74 -8.69 5.24
CA TYR A 150 11.36 -8.88 3.84
C TYR A 150 9.86 -9.05 3.64
N TYR A 151 9.17 -9.62 4.61
CA TYR A 151 7.73 -9.88 4.55
C TYR A 151 6.99 -9.17 5.67
N GLY A 152 5.80 -8.68 5.35
CA GLY A 152 4.90 -8.09 6.32
C GLY A 152 4.24 -9.13 7.21
N LEU A 153 3.70 -8.70 8.34
CA LEU A 153 2.92 -9.53 9.26
C LEU A 153 1.42 -9.38 8.96
N GLY A 154 0.80 -10.48 8.54
CA GLY A 154 -0.65 -10.56 8.32
C GLY A 154 -1.42 -10.59 9.65
N LYS A 155 -2.64 -10.04 9.65
CA LYS A 155 -3.50 -10.09 10.85
C LYS A 155 -3.89 -11.52 11.21
N VAL A 156 -4.09 -12.37 10.19
CA VAL A 156 -4.42 -13.79 10.40
C VAL A 156 -3.25 -14.51 11.07
N GLU A 157 -2.03 -14.26 10.61
CA GLU A 157 -0.82 -14.84 11.23
C GLU A 157 -0.64 -14.36 12.67
N ALA A 158 -0.84 -13.07 12.93
CA ALA A 158 -0.76 -12.50 14.28
C ALA A 158 -1.81 -13.10 15.23
N ALA A 159 -3.02 -13.38 14.73
CA ALA A 159 -4.11 -13.98 15.51
C ALA A 159 -3.99 -15.50 15.67
N TYR A 160 -3.19 -16.17 14.85
CA TYR A 160 -3.13 -17.62 14.77
C TYR A 160 -2.72 -18.29 16.10
N GLY A 161 -1.80 -17.68 16.82
CA GLY A 161 -1.40 -18.16 18.15
C GLY A 161 -2.55 -18.18 19.17
N ALA A 162 -3.38 -17.15 19.17
CA ALA A 162 -4.55 -17.06 20.05
C ALA A 162 -5.64 -18.07 19.64
N VAL A 163 -5.85 -18.27 18.34
CA VAL A 163 -6.80 -19.27 17.83
C VAL A 163 -6.38 -20.69 18.22
N LYS A 164 -5.10 -21.03 18.05
CA LYS A 164 -4.57 -22.34 18.48
C LYS A 164 -4.69 -22.57 19.97
N ALA A 165 -4.41 -21.56 20.80
CA ALA A 165 -4.55 -21.66 22.25
C ALA A 165 -6.03 -21.94 22.63
N ASN A 166 -6.99 -21.24 22.01
CA ASN A 166 -8.41 -21.49 22.26
C ASN A 166 -8.85 -22.89 21.81
N GLN A 167 -8.34 -23.38 20.67
CA GLN A 167 -8.64 -24.76 20.22
C GLN A 167 -8.12 -25.79 21.21
N ALA A 168 -6.89 -25.65 21.70
CA ALA A 168 -6.32 -26.57 22.69
C ALA A 168 -7.11 -26.60 24.01
N VAL A 169 -7.59 -25.45 24.47
CA VAL A 169 -8.48 -25.38 25.65
C VAL A 169 -9.80 -26.10 25.39
N HIS A 170 -10.39 -25.87 24.23
CA HIS A 170 -11.67 -26.52 23.86
C HIS A 170 -11.54 -28.05 23.74
N GLU A 171 -10.45 -28.54 23.15
CA GLU A 171 -10.15 -29.97 23.07
C GLU A 171 -9.92 -30.58 24.47
N MET A 172 -9.26 -29.85 25.36
CA MET A 172 -9.07 -30.27 26.75
C MET A 172 -10.41 -30.35 27.50
N ASP A 173 -11.29 -29.36 27.35
CA ASP A 173 -12.61 -29.35 27.95
C ASP A 173 -13.46 -30.54 27.47
N LEU A 174 -13.48 -30.81 26.17
CA LEU A 174 -14.18 -31.98 25.63
C LEU A 174 -13.66 -33.30 26.18
N ALA A 175 -12.34 -33.47 26.27
CA ALA A 175 -11.72 -34.66 26.83
C ALA A 175 -12.06 -34.86 28.32
N VAL A 176 -12.22 -33.78 29.09
CA VAL A 176 -12.67 -33.86 30.50
C VAL A 176 -14.12 -34.29 30.58
N PHE A 177 -15.01 -33.81 29.70
CA PHE A 177 -16.42 -34.20 29.68
C PHE A 177 -16.67 -35.63 29.18
N GLU A 178 -15.83 -36.14 28.28
CA GLU A 178 -15.95 -37.51 27.75
C GLU A 178 -15.43 -38.58 28.72
N ASN A 179 -14.58 -38.22 29.67
CA ASN A 179 -13.99 -39.16 30.67
C ASN A 179 -14.70 -39.13 32.02
N HIS A 180 -15.86 -38.48 32.11
CA HIS A 180 -16.76 -38.48 33.27
C HIS A 180 -18.13 -39.06 32.90
#